data_d80e51d8c0ae66926dc07d1b6b258639
#
_entry.id   d80e51d8c0ae66926dc07d1b6b258639
#
_cell.length_a   1.000
_cell.length_b   1.000
_cell.length_c   1.000
_cell.angle_alpha   90.00
_cell.angle_beta   90.00
_cell.angle_gamma   90.00
#
_symmetry.space_group_name_H-M   'P 1'
#
loop_
_entity.id
_entity.type
_entity.pdbx_description
1 polymer ?
#
loop_
_entity_poly.entity_id
_entity_poly.type
_entity_poly.pdbx_seq_one_letter_code
_entity_poly.pdbx_strand_id
1 'polypeptide(L)'
;PQLIVPYTLDCNDMRFALPQGYSHADPFFQYMKDTFDALYKEGDPQGLNRPKMMSIGMHCRLLGRPGRITALQRFLDHIQAHDHVWVCRRLDIARHWKTTHPYTP
;
A
#
# COMPACT_ATOMS: atom_id res chain seq x y z
N PRO A 1 -9.46 6.20 -23.97
CA PRO A 1 -8.37 5.37 -23.43
C PRO A 1 -8.70 4.86 -22.03
N GLN A 2 -8.19 3.69 -21.71
CA GLN A 2 -8.38 3.05 -20.42
C GLN A 2 -7.21 3.38 -19.49
N LEU A 3 -7.53 3.77 -18.26
CA LEU A 3 -6.53 4.00 -17.22
C LEU A 3 -6.32 2.72 -16.42
N ILE A 4 -5.08 2.32 -16.26
CA ILE A 4 -4.69 1.19 -15.42
C ILE A 4 -4.14 1.74 -14.10
N VAL A 5 -4.74 1.32 -12.98
CA VAL A 5 -4.22 1.60 -11.63
C VAL A 5 -3.54 0.32 -11.15
N PRO A 6 -2.19 0.28 -11.10
CA PRO A 6 -1.46 -0.97 -10.86
C PRO A 6 -1.59 -1.47 -9.42
N TYR A 7 -1.33 -2.76 -9.22
CA TYR A 7 -1.08 -3.34 -7.90
C TYR A 7 0.37 -3.08 -7.47
N THR A 8 0.57 -3.06 -6.16
CA THR A 8 1.91 -3.23 -5.57
C THR A 8 2.09 -4.72 -5.32
N LEU A 9 2.75 -5.40 -6.26
CA LEU A 9 2.73 -6.87 -6.35
C LEU A 9 3.28 -7.59 -5.12
N ASP A 10 4.28 -7.02 -4.48
CA ASP A 10 4.91 -7.60 -3.30
C ASP A 10 4.19 -7.27 -1.99
N CYS A 11 3.22 -6.36 -2.02
CA CYS A 11 2.41 -5.98 -0.87
C CYS A 11 1.08 -6.77 -0.87
N ASN A 12 1.16 -8.07 -0.62
CA ASN A 12 0.02 -8.97 -0.72
C ASN A 12 0.07 -10.05 0.36
N ASP A 13 -1.06 -10.28 1.02
CA ASP A 13 -1.18 -11.30 2.07
C ASP A 13 -1.15 -12.74 1.54
N MET A 14 -1.21 -12.93 0.22
CA MET A 14 -1.05 -14.26 -0.39
C MET A 14 0.26 -14.93 0.02
N ARG A 15 1.27 -14.14 0.38
CA ARG A 15 2.56 -14.66 0.83
C ARG A 15 2.49 -15.42 2.17
N PHE A 16 1.40 -15.30 2.93
CA PHE A 16 1.16 -16.20 4.06
C PHE A 16 0.96 -17.66 3.62
N ALA A 17 0.49 -17.87 2.39
CA ALA A 17 0.19 -19.19 1.85
C ALA A 17 1.32 -19.77 0.99
N LEU A 18 2.43 -19.06 0.83
CA LEU A 18 3.53 -19.45 -0.04
C LEU A 18 4.73 -19.93 0.78
N PRO A 19 5.52 -20.89 0.25
CA PRO A 19 6.83 -21.22 0.83
C PRO A 19 7.70 -19.95 0.89
N GLN A 20 8.48 -19.80 1.97
CA GLN A 20 9.33 -18.62 2.18
C GLN A 20 8.55 -17.29 2.24
N GLY A 21 7.25 -17.36 2.46
CA GLY A 21 6.41 -16.19 2.68
C GLY A 21 6.38 -15.77 4.15
N TYR A 22 5.27 -15.14 4.54
CA TYR A 22 5.11 -14.69 5.92
C TYR A 22 4.62 -15.82 6.81
N SER A 23 5.30 -16.03 7.96
CA SER A 23 4.90 -17.04 8.94
C SER A 23 3.86 -16.52 9.93
N HIS A 24 3.87 -15.21 10.24
CA HIS A 24 2.99 -14.59 11.24
C HIS A 24 2.88 -13.08 10.98
N ALA A 25 2.23 -12.34 11.89
CA ALA A 25 1.92 -10.92 11.71
C ALA A 25 3.16 -10.03 11.55
N ASP A 26 4.21 -10.24 12.33
CA ASP A 26 5.37 -9.34 12.36
C ASP A 26 6.09 -9.20 11.02
N PRO A 27 6.42 -10.28 10.28
CA PRO A 27 7.06 -10.13 8.97
C PRO A 27 6.18 -9.37 7.97
N PHE A 28 4.88 -9.60 7.96
CA PHE A 28 3.97 -8.86 7.08
C PHE A 28 3.95 -7.37 7.45
N PHE A 29 3.77 -7.05 8.72
CA PHE A 29 3.77 -5.68 9.19
C PHE A 29 5.08 -4.97 8.84
N GLN A 30 6.21 -5.60 9.13
CA GLN A 30 7.52 -4.99 8.88
C GLN A 30 7.73 -4.72 7.39
N TYR A 31 7.34 -5.66 6.54
CA TYR A 31 7.47 -5.48 5.10
C TYR A 31 6.60 -4.33 4.58
N MET A 32 5.34 -4.25 5.02
CA MET A 32 4.44 -3.17 4.63
C MET A 32 4.93 -1.82 5.15
N LYS A 33 5.40 -1.80 6.39
CA LYS A 33 5.94 -0.59 7.02
C LYS A 33 7.16 -0.09 6.25
N ASP A 34 8.12 -0.94 5.95
CA ASP A 34 9.34 -0.56 5.24
C ASP A 34 9.03 -0.08 3.82
N THR A 35 8.09 -0.73 3.14
CA THR A 35 7.62 -0.28 1.83
C THR A 35 7.00 1.12 1.92
N PHE A 36 6.11 1.33 2.88
CA PHE A 36 5.49 2.64 3.10
C PHE A 36 6.55 3.71 3.40
N ASP A 37 7.47 3.44 4.32
CA ASP A 37 8.48 4.40 4.74
C ASP A 37 9.39 4.81 3.56
N ALA A 38 9.77 3.85 2.72
CA ALA A 38 10.56 4.12 1.52
C ALA A 38 9.81 5.02 0.53
N LEU A 39 8.56 4.67 0.23
CA LEU A 39 7.73 5.45 -0.70
C LEU A 39 7.38 6.83 -0.15
N TYR A 40 7.13 6.93 1.15
CA TYR A 40 6.86 8.19 1.82
C TYR A 40 8.06 9.15 1.71
N LYS A 41 9.27 8.63 1.94
CA LYS A 41 10.50 9.40 1.79
C LYS A 41 10.72 9.87 0.36
N GLU A 42 10.41 9.03 -0.63
CA GLU A 42 10.50 9.41 -2.04
C GLU A 42 9.49 10.49 -2.43
N GLY A 43 8.35 10.53 -1.76
CA GLY A 43 7.32 11.55 -1.99
C GLY A 43 7.61 12.88 -1.34
N ASP A 44 8.55 12.95 -0.42
CA ASP A 44 8.88 14.18 0.32
C ASP A 44 9.34 15.28 -0.65
N PRO A 45 8.70 16.48 -0.61
CA PRO A 45 9.14 17.62 -1.42
C PRO A 45 10.60 18.04 -1.20
N GLN A 46 11.14 17.78 0.01
CA GLN A 46 12.54 18.05 0.32
C GLN A 46 13.46 16.89 -0.07
N GLY A 47 12.91 15.75 -0.47
CA GLY A 47 13.63 14.61 -1.01
C GLY A 47 13.48 14.56 -2.53
N LEU A 48 13.01 13.42 -3.05
CA LEU A 48 12.83 13.25 -4.50
C LEU A 48 11.63 14.01 -5.07
N ASN A 49 10.70 14.42 -4.23
CA ASN A 49 9.45 15.11 -4.62
C ASN A 49 8.67 14.31 -5.69
N ARG A 50 8.56 13.01 -5.49
CA ARG A 50 7.82 12.11 -6.39
C ARG A 50 6.78 11.33 -5.60
N PRO A 51 5.57 11.88 -5.44
CA PRO A 51 4.49 11.18 -4.75
C PRO A 51 4.27 9.79 -5.31
N LYS A 52 4.02 8.83 -4.44
CA LYS A 52 3.89 7.42 -4.79
C LYS A 52 2.53 6.89 -4.39
N MET A 53 2.13 5.84 -5.04
CA MET A 53 0.94 5.05 -4.70
C MET A 53 1.38 3.69 -4.19
N MET A 54 0.69 3.21 -3.18
CA MET A 54 0.86 1.86 -2.65
C MET A 54 -0.51 1.21 -2.51
N SER A 55 -0.63 -0.04 -2.91
CA SER A 55 -1.82 -0.84 -2.65
C SER A 55 -1.43 -2.12 -1.93
N ILE A 56 -2.25 -2.56 -0.99
CA ILE A 56 -2.04 -3.80 -0.26
C ILE A 56 -3.15 -4.76 -0.60
N GLY A 57 -2.78 -5.90 -1.19
CA GLY A 57 -3.71 -6.99 -1.50
C GLY A 57 -4.03 -7.77 -0.23
N MET A 58 -5.33 -7.92 0.07
CA MET A 58 -5.79 -8.59 1.28
C MET A 58 -6.91 -9.56 0.97
N HIS A 59 -6.90 -10.72 1.65
CA HIS A 59 -7.95 -11.73 1.59
C HIS A 59 -8.45 -12.03 2.99
N CYS A 60 -9.75 -12.11 3.17
CA CYS A 60 -10.34 -12.39 4.48
C CYS A 60 -9.78 -13.68 5.10
N ARG A 61 -9.60 -14.72 4.30
CA ARG A 61 -9.10 -16.02 4.75
C ARG A 61 -7.61 -16.04 5.09
N LEU A 62 -6.86 -15.04 4.66
CA LEU A 62 -5.41 -14.91 4.91
C LEU A 62 -5.15 -13.90 6.02
N LEU A 63 -5.20 -12.63 5.71
CA LEU A 63 -4.90 -11.58 6.69
C LEU A 63 -5.97 -11.47 7.78
N GLY A 64 -7.21 -11.85 7.50
CA GLY A 64 -8.31 -11.76 8.45
C GLY A 64 -8.26 -12.74 9.62
N ARG A 65 -7.25 -13.60 9.69
CA ARG A 65 -7.07 -14.52 10.82
C ARG A 65 -6.62 -13.77 12.09
N PRO A 66 -7.09 -14.18 13.29
CA PRO A 66 -6.73 -13.46 14.53
C PRO A 66 -5.23 -13.28 14.75
N GLY A 67 -4.42 -14.27 14.43
CA GLY A 67 -2.98 -14.18 14.57
C GLY A 67 -2.28 -13.35 13.51
N ARG A 68 -3.00 -12.82 12.52
CA ARG A 68 -2.45 -12.03 11.41
C ARG A 68 -3.04 -10.62 11.35
N ILE A 69 -4.29 -10.45 11.74
CA ILE A 69 -5.00 -9.16 11.60
C ILE A 69 -4.33 -8.02 12.37
N THR A 70 -3.61 -8.32 13.42
CA THR A 70 -2.87 -7.33 14.20
C THR A 70 -1.84 -6.60 13.34
N ALA A 71 -1.31 -7.25 12.29
CA ALA A 71 -0.40 -6.61 11.34
C ALA A 71 -1.08 -5.44 10.62
N LEU A 72 -2.33 -5.61 10.20
CA LEU A 72 -3.08 -4.53 9.55
C LEU A 72 -3.37 -3.39 10.53
N GLN A 73 -3.78 -3.71 11.76
CA GLN A 73 -4.03 -2.70 12.78
C GLN A 73 -2.77 -1.85 13.06
N ARG A 74 -1.64 -2.50 13.24
CA ARG A 74 -0.35 -1.84 13.45
C ARG A 74 0.06 -0.99 12.26
N PHE A 75 -0.18 -1.47 11.04
CA PHE A 75 0.12 -0.73 9.83
C PHE A 75 -0.75 0.51 9.70
N LEU A 76 -2.05 0.41 9.97
CA LEU A 76 -2.96 1.56 9.93
C LEU A 76 -2.56 2.61 10.97
N ASP A 77 -2.18 2.19 12.17
CA ASP A 77 -1.67 3.10 13.19
C ASP A 77 -0.40 3.82 12.71
N HIS A 78 0.48 3.08 12.06
CA HIS A 78 1.73 3.64 11.53
C HIS A 78 1.47 4.72 10.47
N ILE A 79 0.61 4.44 9.49
CA ILE A 79 0.34 5.43 8.43
C ILE A 79 -0.43 6.63 8.92
N GLN A 80 -1.30 6.47 9.94
CA GLN A 80 -2.03 7.58 10.53
C GLN A 80 -1.13 8.58 11.28
N ALA A 81 0.05 8.16 11.68
CA ALA A 81 1.03 9.03 12.33
C ALA A 81 1.77 9.95 11.36
N HIS A 82 1.50 9.86 10.07
CA HIS A 82 2.18 10.61 9.02
C HIS A 82 1.22 11.59 8.35
N ASP A 83 1.69 12.82 8.11
CA ASP A 83 0.99 13.81 7.31
C ASP A 83 1.11 13.49 5.82
N HIS A 84 0.22 14.06 5.00
CA HIS A 84 0.27 13.95 3.53
C HIS A 84 0.10 12.52 3.02
N VAL A 85 -0.67 11.71 3.73
CA VAL A 85 -1.06 10.36 3.32
C VAL A 85 -2.55 10.36 3.00
N TRP A 86 -2.87 9.98 1.76
CA TRP A 86 -4.24 9.89 1.31
C TRP A 86 -4.67 8.41 1.24
N VAL A 87 -5.44 7.99 2.23
CA VAL A 87 -6.04 6.64 2.23
C VAL A 87 -7.39 6.71 1.52
N CYS A 88 -7.47 6.08 0.36
CA CYS A 88 -8.62 6.24 -0.51
C CYS A 88 -8.88 4.96 -1.32
N ARG A 89 -9.98 4.96 -2.07
CA ARG A 89 -10.29 3.89 -3.01
C ARG A 89 -9.47 4.06 -4.29
N ARG A 90 -9.24 2.96 -4.99
CA ARG A 90 -8.55 3.00 -6.29
C ARG A 90 -9.28 3.89 -7.29
N LEU A 91 -10.61 3.91 -7.23
CA LEU A 91 -11.42 4.78 -8.08
C LEU A 91 -11.11 6.27 -7.84
N ASP A 92 -10.86 6.64 -6.58
CA ASP A 92 -10.53 8.03 -6.24
C ASP A 92 -9.17 8.43 -6.82
N ILE A 93 -8.19 7.52 -6.77
CA ILE A 93 -6.88 7.72 -7.43
C ILE A 93 -7.07 7.87 -8.95
N ALA A 94 -7.87 7.00 -9.56
CA ALA A 94 -8.11 7.06 -11.00
C ALA A 94 -8.75 8.40 -11.43
N ARG A 95 -9.71 8.88 -10.67
CA ARG A 95 -10.36 10.18 -10.92
C ARG A 95 -9.39 11.33 -10.78
N HIS A 96 -8.61 11.33 -9.71
CA HIS A 96 -7.57 12.33 -9.48
C HIS A 96 -6.56 12.35 -10.64
N TRP A 97 -6.06 11.19 -11.04
CA TRP A 97 -5.10 11.09 -12.13
C TRP A 97 -5.66 11.63 -13.44
N LYS A 98 -6.90 11.26 -13.81
CA LYS A 98 -7.54 11.75 -15.04
C LYS A 98 -7.71 13.26 -15.05
N THR A 99 -7.94 13.87 -13.88
CA THR A 99 -8.09 15.32 -13.75
C THR A 99 -6.75 16.05 -13.85
N THR A 100 -5.71 15.50 -13.19
CA THR A 100 -4.40 16.16 -13.11
C THR A 100 -3.49 15.84 -14.31
N HIS A 101 -3.72 14.70 -14.96
CA HIS A 101 -2.93 14.23 -16.11
C HIS A 101 -3.88 13.76 -17.22
N PRO A 102 -4.64 14.67 -17.83
CA PRO A 102 -5.59 14.29 -18.87
C PRO A 102 -4.85 13.68 -20.05
N TYR A 103 -5.46 12.65 -20.64
CA TYR A 103 -4.92 12.02 -21.86
C TYR A 103 -5.00 12.99 -23.03
N THR A 104 -3.91 13.12 -23.72
CA THR A 104 -3.83 13.85 -25.00
C THR A 104 -3.43 12.85 -26.08
N PRO A 105 -4.26 12.67 -27.14
CA PRO A 105 -3.95 11.72 -28.21
C PRO A 105 -2.66 12.09 -28.96
#